data_c97654ec71e29b48e168ee9c0922fa8f
#
_entry.id   c97654ec71e29b48e168ee9c0922fa8f
#
_cell.length_a   1.000
_cell.length_b   1.000
_cell.length_c   1.000
_cell.angle_alpha   90.00
_cell.angle_beta   90.00
_cell.angle_gamma   90.00
#
_symmetry.space_group_name_H-M   'P 1'
#
loop_
_entity.id
_entity.type
_entity.pdbx_description
1 polymer ?
#
loop_
_entity_poly.entity_id
_entity_poly.type
_entity_poly.pdbx_seq_one_letter_code
_entity_poly.pdbx_strand_id
1 'polypeptide(L)'
;MKNLNLKTQKFDRNLEGHVDSPFIEKNGLLEFNPKFIEPEFLTTWTFETHLYDEQVAIDHFVITFPSRAQLEKYAESFYPFGAQIVEGPDLFPINFCSTNINIPSDLWLHLMTLLMPAGGLVVLDAPHAAGDQKNRFQEERGLAAVHHIAIRVENVQNAATIWQNKNFKPMSDRALDYGSLTQWFLQNPAGQIIELIERHPGNNATFDCKNIAGLRLSEIAV
;
A
#
# COMPACT_ATOMS: atom_id res chain seq x y z
N MET A 1 -16.77 -0.62 17.18
CA MET A 1 -16.31 -0.42 15.79
C MET A 1 -16.79 0.96 15.34
N LYS A 2 -15.88 1.92 15.12
CA LYS A 2 -16.25 3.24 14.60
C LYS A 2 -16.37 3.12 13.08
N ASN A 3 -17.53 3.51 12.52
CA ASN A 3 -17.73 3.58 11.09
C ASN A 3 -16.74 4.59 10.48
N LEU A 4 -15.70 4.09 9.81
CA LEU A 4 -14.79 4.89 9.00
C LEU A 4 -15.53 5.30 7.72
N ASN A 5 -16.08 6.49 7.74
CA ASN A 5 -16.72 7.08 6.57
C ASN A 5 -15.64 7.59 5.62
N LEU A 6 -15.08 6.68 4.80
CA LEU A 6 -14.24 7.06 3.68
C LEU A 6 -15.13 7.79 2.67
N LYS A 7 -15.12 9.13 2.74
CA LYS A 7 -15.83 9.95 1.78
C LYS A 7 -15.37 9.58 0.38
N THR A 8 -16.31 9.16 -0.47
CA THR A 8 -16.11 9.13 -1.92
C THR A 8 -15.89 10.56 -2.38
N GLN A 9 -14.64 10.98 -2.48
CA GLN A 9 -14.29 12.27 -3.05
C GLN A 9 -14.56 12.21 -4.55
N LYS A 10 -15.43 13.11 -5.03
CA LYS A 10 -15.54 13.39 -6.46
C LYS A 10 -14.25 14.07 -6.90
N PHE A 11 -13.61 13.51 -7.90
CA PHE A 11 -12.46 14.11 -8.56
C PHE A 11 -12.82 15.49 -9.10
N ASP A 12 -12.20 16.52 -8.57
CA ASP A 12 -12.22 17.84 -9.18
C ASP A 12 -11.06 17.93 -10.19
N ARG A 13 -11.39 17.91 -11.49
CA ARG A 13 -10.42 17.79 -12.61
C ARG A 13 -9.62 19.06 -12.89
N ASN A 14 -9.64 20.06 -11.99
CA ASN A 14 -9.05 21.37 -12.22
C ASN A 14 -7.84 21.73 -11.33
N LEU A 15 -7.08 20.74 -10.87
CA LEU A 15 -5.81 21.02 -10.19
C LEU A 15 -4.69 21.20 -11.23
N GLU A 16 -4.64 22.37 -11.90
CA GLU A 16 -3.44 22.89 -12.55
C GLU A 16 -2.45 23.34 -11.46
N GLY A 17 -1.68 22.39 -10.93
CA GLY A 17 -0.62 22.63 -9.98
C GLY A 17 0.13 21.32 -9.74
N HIS A 18 1.46 21.36 -9.79
CA HIS A 18 2.28 20.23 -9.34
C HIS A 18 1.96 19.96 -7.87
N VAL A 19 1.12 18.95 -7.60
CA VAL A 19 0.94 18.45 -6.26
C VAL A 19 2.27 17.82 -5.83
N ASP A 20 2.86 18.35 -4.77
CA ASP A 20 4.09 17.80 -4.21
C ASP A 20 3.89 16.30 -3.90
N SER A 21 4.66 15.45 -4.57
CA SER A 21 4.58 14.00 -4.39
C SER A 21 5.58 13.53 -3.34
N PRO A 22 5.20 12.69 -2.38
CA PRO A 22 6.15 12.04 -1.49
C PRO A 22 7.00 10.98 -2.21
N PHE A 23 6.75 10.75 -3.49
CA PHE A 23 7.46 9.76 -4.30
C PHE A 23 8.18 10.42 -5.46
N ILE A 24 9.37 9.90 -5.77
CA ILE A 24 10.13 10.19 -6.99
C ILE A 24 10.34 8.90 -7.76
N GLU A 25 10.17 8.96 -9.08
CA GLU A 25 10.51 7.84 -9.95
C GLU A 25 12.01 7.88 -10.26
N LYS A 26 12.67 6.74 -10.04
CA LYS A 26 14.08 6.55 -10.35
C LYS A 26 14.32 5.16 -10.91
N ASN A 27 14.74 5.09 -12.15
CA ASN A 27 14.98 3.82 -12.86
C ASN A 27 13.74 2.87 -12.85
N GLY A 28 12.54 3.44 -12.92
CA GLY A 28 11.29 2.69 -12.88
C GLY A 28 10.80 2.30 -11.48
N LEU A 29 11.55 2.61 -10.43
CA LEU A 29 11.16 2.40 -9.04
C LEU A 29 10.63 3.70 -8.43
N LEU A 30 9.72 3.57 -7.46
CA LEU A 30 9.28 4.68 -6.63
C LEU A 30 10.08 4.68 -5.33
N GLU A 31 10.76 5.78 -5.08
CA GLU A 31 11.49 6.03 -3.84
C GLU A 31 10.80 7.17 -3.09
N PHE A 32 10.97 7.22 -1.76
CA PHE A 32 10.56 8.41 -1.03
C PHE A 32 11.39 9.60 -1.44
N ASN A 33 10.71 10.70 -1.72
CA ASN A 33 11.35 11.99 -1.84
C ASN A 33 11.82 12.44 -0.44
N PRO A 34 13.14 12.60 -0.18
CA PRO A 34 13.66 12.96 1.12
C PRO A 34 13.07 14.24 1.71
N LYS A 35 12.55 15.12 0.84
CA LYS A 35 11.91 16.39 1.22
C LYS A 35 10.53 16.19 1.87
N PHE A 36 9.85 15.05 1.62
CA PHE A 36 8.43 14.84 1.95
C PHE A 36 8.16 13.57 2.77
N ILE A 37 9.18 12.93 3.32
CA ILE A 37 8.98 11.73 4.17
C ILE A 37 8.63 12.06 5.63
N GLU A 38 8.66 13.35 5.99
CA GLU A 38 8.37 13.77 7.35
C GLU A 38 6.91 13.54 7.71
N PRO A 39 6.61 13.08 8.94
CA PRO A 39 5.25 12.80 9.38
C PRO A 39 4.29 13.97 9.21
N GLU A 40 4.75 15.20 9.47
CA GLU A 40 3.95 16.40 9.31
C GLU A 40 3.42 16.56 7.88
N PHE A 41 4.28 16.34 6.87
CA PHE A 41 3.85 16.40 5.48
C PHE A 41 2.85 15.27 5.16
N LEU A 42 3.16 14.02 5.48
CA LEU A 42 2.33 12.87 5.13
C LEU A 42 0.94 12.91 5.79
N THR A 43 0.81 13.51 6.96
CA THR A 43 -0.49 13.66 7.64
C THR A 43 -1.39 14.73 7.03
N THR A 44 -0.83 15.69 6.32
CA THR A 44 -1.54 16.78 5.64
C THR A 44 -1.70 16.56 4.15
N TRP A 45 -0.97 15.58 3.57
CA TRP A 45 -1.01 15.27 2.15
C TRP A 45 -2.37 14.68 1.73
N THR A 46 -2.89 15.10 0.58
CA THR A 46 -4.23 14.74 0.10
C THR A 46 -4.34 13.34 -0.51
N PHE A 47 -3.23 12.60 -0.62
CA PHE A 47 -3.17 11.31 -1.30
C PHE A 47 -3.53 11.36 -2.79
N GLU A 48 -3.34 12.51 -3.41
CA GLU A 48 -3.42 12.70 -4.86
C GLU A 48 -2.05 13.10 -5.40
N THR A 49 -1.63 12.49 -6.50
CA THR A 49 -0.32 12.76 -7.09
C THR A 49 -0.24 12.28 -8.55
N HIS A 50 0.93 12.44 -9.15
CA HIS A 50 1.27 11.81 -10.42
C HIS A 50 2.25 10.67 -10.19
N LEU A 51 1.98 9.51 -10.78
CA LEU A 51 2.88 8.37 -10.85
C LEU A 51 3.00 7.95 -12.31
N TYR A 52 4.24 7.85 -12.82
CA TYR A 52 4.50 7.46 -14.22
C TYR A 52 3.66 8.25 -15.23
N ASP A 53 3.57 9.58 -15.04
CA ASP A 53 2.78 10.52 -15.85
C ASP A 53 1.26 10.33 -15.81
N GLU A 54 0.73 9.54 -14.85
CA GLU A 54 -0.71 9.44 -14.59
C GLU A 54 -1.10 10.15 -13.30
N GLN A 55 -2.15 10.96 -13.36
CA GLN A 55 -2.78 11.50 -12.15
C GLN A 55 -3.57 10.41 -11.46
N VAL A 56 -3.28 10.18 -10.19
CA VAL A 56 -3.85 9.09 -9.40
C VAL A 56 -4.34 9.57 -8.04
N ALA A 57 -5.38 8.92 -7.54
CA ALA A 57 -5.75 8.96 -6.13
C ALA A 57 -5.17 7.72 -5.44
N ILE A 58 -4.37 7.92 -4.42
CA ILE A 58 -3.76 6.83 -3.65
C ILE A 58 -4.74 6.41 -2.56
N ASP A 59 -5.02 5.11 -2.49
CA ASP A 59 -5.77 4.49 -1.41
C ASP A 59 -4.86 4.27 -0.19
N HIS A 60 -3.74 3.63 -0.43
CA HIS A 60 -2.66 3.42 0.54
C HIS A 60 -1.32 3.22 -0.15
N PHE A 61 -0.27 3.31 0.63
CA PHE A 61 1.05 2.86 0.22
C PHE A 61 1.74 2.10 1.35
N VAL A 62 2.64 1.20 0.98
CA VAL A 62 3.30 0.29 1.92
C VAL A 62 4.78 0.56 1.98
N ILE A 63 5.27 0.74 3.20
CA ILE A 63 6.68 0.94 3.51
C ILE A 63 7.20 -0.26 4.27
N THR A 64 8.30 -0.85 3.81
CA THR A 64 8.97 -1.95 4.49
C THR A 64 10.13 -1.46 5.34
N PHE A 65 10.12 -1.82 6.62
CA PHE A 65 11.17 -1.52 7.59
C PHE A 65 12.02 -2.75 7.88
N PRO A 66 13.28 -2.58 8.34
CA PRO A 66 14.15 -3.70 8.69
C PRO A 66 13.67 -4.54 9.86
N SER A 67 12.83 -3.97 10.74
CA SER A 67 12.32 -4.67 11.92
C SER A 67 11.02 -4.05 12.44
N ARG A 68 10.27 -4.85 13.20
CA ARG A 68 9.07 -4.41 13.90
C ARG A 68 9.34 -3.19 14.80
N ALA A 69 10.45 -3.16 15.53
CA ALA A 69 10.78 -2.05 16.41
C ALA A 69 10.98 -0.72 15.66
N GLN A 70 11.58 -0.76 14.46
CA GLN A 70 11.73 0.44 13.62
C GLN A 70 10.40 0.88 13.01
N LEU A 71 9.56 -0.07 12.60
CA LEU A 71 8.20 0.18 12.15
C LEU A 71 7.39 0.90 13.22
N GLU A 72 7.34 0.37 14.44
CA GLU A 72 6.62 0.96 15.59
C GLU A 72 7.13 2.35 15.92
N LYS A 73 8.46 2.53 15.98
CA LYS A 73 9.07 3.84 16.22
C LYS A 73 8.70 4.87 15.14
N TYR A 74 8.65 4.46 13.89
CA TYR A 74 8.22 5.35 12.80
C TYR A 74 6.74 5.69 12.94
N ALA A 75 5.88 4.71 13.24
CA ALA A 75 4.46 4.95 13.47
C ALA A 75 4.20 5.95 14.60
N GLU A 76 4.94 5.85 15.71
CA GLU A 76 4.83 6.77 16.85
C GLU A 76 5.09 8.23 16.45
N SER A 77 5.92 8.49 15.45
CA SER A 77 6.22 9.84 14.97
C SER A 77 5.04 10.56 14.33
N PHE A 78 4.01 9.83 13.92
CA PHE A 78 2.79 10.38 13.31
C PHE A 78 1.70 10.76 14.32
N TYR A 79 1.73 10.23 15.54
CA TYR A 79 0.67 10.48 16.54
C TYR A 79 0.52 11.95 16.92
N PRO A 80 1.61 12.75 17.10
CA PRO A 80 1.50 14.17 17.37
C PRO A 80 0.75 14.96 16.28
N PHE A 81 0.71 14.43 15.05
CA PHE A 81 0.07 15.04 13.90
C PHE A 81 -1.34 14.47 13.62
N GLY A 82 -1.87 13.64 14.54
CA GLY A 82 -3.25 13.18 14.50
C GLY A 82 -3.51 11.89 13.71
N ALA A 83 -2.48 11.17 13.27
CA ALA A 83 -2.65 9.85 12.70
C ALA A 83 -3.20 8.85 13.74
N GLN A 84 -4.00 7.89 13.29
CA GLN A 84 -4.62 6.87 14.14
C GLN A 84 -4.24 5.48 13.67
N ILE A 85 -3.89 4.59 14.62
CA ILE A 85 -3.75 3.17 14.30
C ILE A 85 -5.15 2.61 14.02
N VAL A 86 -5.32 1.96 12.88
CA VAL A 86 -6.57 1.29 12.50
C VAL A 86 -6.41 -0.23 12.45
N GLU A 87 -5.17 -0.72 12.31
CA GLU A 87 -4.81 -2.14 12.34
C GLU A 87 -3.41 -2.33 12.94
N GLY A 88 -3.21 -3.43 13.67
CA GLY A 88 -1.91 -3.82 14.23
C GLY A 88 -1.39 -2.99 15.42
N PRO A 89 -0.11 -3.15 15.78
CA PRO A 89 0.91 -3.98 15.10
C PRO A 89 0.72 -5.48 15.33
N ASP A 90 0.44 -6.22 14.27
CA ASP A 90 0.13 -7.64 14.30
C ASP A 90 1.12 -8.47 13.45
N LEU A 91 1.25 -9.75 13.79
CA LEU A 91 1.94 -10.72 12.94
C LEU A 91 0.92 -11.38 12.01
N PHE A 92 1.01 -11.06 10.71
CA PHE A 92 0.24 -11.76 9.69
C PHE A 92 0.88 -13.12 9.37
N PRO A 93 0.10 -14.21 9.29
CA PRO A 93 -1.35 -14.26 9.50
C PRO A 93 -1.79 -14.51 10.96
N ILE A 94 -0.86 -14.72 11.88
CA ILE A 94 -1.11 -15.34 13.21
C ILE A 94 -2.09 -14.53 14.08
N ASN A 95 -1.80 -13.25 14.29
CA ASN A 95 -2.63 -12.38 15.13
C ASN A 95 -3.58 -11.51 14.31
N PHE A 96 -3.29 -11.38 13.01
CA PHE A 96 -4.08 -10.55 12.12
C PHE A 96 -5.34 -11.26 11.64
N CYS A 97 -5.25 -12.56 11.39
CA CYS A 97 -6.34 -13.35 10.81
C CYS A 97 -7.23 -13.96 11.87
N SER A 98 -8.55 -13.76 11.75
CA SER A 98 -9.55 -14.44 12.57
C SER A 98 -9.74 -15.92 12.19
N THR A 99 -9.33 -16.31 10.98
CA THR A 99 -9.39 -17.67 10.47
C THR A 99 -8.00 -18.13 10.06
N ASN A 100 -7.72 -19.43 10.22
CA ASN A 100 -6.44 -19.98 9.83
C ASN A 100 -6.27 -19.92 8.30
N ILE A 101 -5.27 -19.18 7.85
CA ILE A 101 -4.84 -19.12 6.43
C ILE A 101 -3.52 -19.85 6.33
N ASN A 102 -3.49 -20.87 5.46
CA ASN A 102 -2.30 -21.66 5.21
C ASN A 102 -1.43 -20.96 4.13
N ILE A 103 -0.45 -20.20 4.59
CA ILE A 103 0.59 -19.63 3.74
C ILE A 103 1.97 -19.96 4.31
N PRO A 104 3.01 -20.12 3.45
CA PRO A 104 4.38 -20.35 3.92
C PRO A 104 4.85 -19.28 4.90
N SER A 105 5.61 -19.69 5.93
CA SER A 105 6.15 -18.74 6.93
C SER A 105 7.14 -17.73 6.33
N ASP A 106 7.72 -18.02 5.18
CA ASP A 106 8.55 -17.09 4.39
C ASP A 106 7.76 -15.86 3.93
N LEU A 107 6.43 -15.95 3.90
CA LEU A 107 5.51 -14.85 3.53
C LEU A 107 4.89 -14.13 4.74
N TRP A 108 5.24 -14.51 5.96
CA TRP A 108 4.73 -13.83 7.15
C TRP A 108 5.41 -12.46 7.31
N LEU A 109 4.71 -11.54 7.96
CA LEU A 109 5.23 -10.19 8.18
C LEU A 109 4.57 -9.55 9.39
N HIS A 110 5.26 -8.60 10.01
CA HIS A 110 4.63 -7.66 10.93
C HIS A 110 3.94 -6.57 10.11
N LEU A 111 2.72 -6.20 10.50
CA LEU A 111 1.87 -5.25 9.80
C LEU A 111 1.25 -4.24 10.76
N MET A 112 1.21 -2.98 10.36
CA MET A 112 0.47 -1.90 11.02
C MET A 112 -0.09 -0.97 9.97
N THR A 113 -1.33 -0.52 10.16
CA THR A 113 -1.97 0.46 9.28
C THR A 113 -2.33 1.72 10.06
N LEU A 114 -1.88 2.86 9.53
CA LEU A 114 -2.19 4.19 10.04
C LEU A 114 -3.19 4.88 9.11
N LEU A 115 -4.26 5.42 9.70
CA LEU A 115 -5.15 6.35 9.00
C LEU A 115 -4.63 7.77 9.20
N MET A 116 -4.37 8.46 8.11
CA MET A 116 -3.96 9.86 8.11
C MET A 116 -5.17 10.79 8.25
N PRO A 117 -5.03 11.97 8.87
CA PRO A 117 -6.11 12.95 9.00
C PRO A 117 -6.75 13.34 7.66
N ALA A 118 -5.97 13.36 6.58
CA ALA A 118 -6.44 13.62 5.22
C ALA A 118 -7.24 12.45 4.60
N GLY A 119 -7.31 11.29 5.26
CA GLY A 119 -8.15 10.16 4.88
C GLY A 119 -7.47 9.04 4.11
N GLY A 120 -6.18 9.14 3.79
CA GLY A 120 -5.41 8.05 3.18
C GLY A 120 -4.80 7.13 4.23
N LEU A 121 -4.33 5.97 3.78
CA LEU A 121 -3.72 4.98 4.65
C LEU A 121 -2.22 4.86 4.37
N VAL A 122 -1.44 4.75 5.44
CA VAL A 122 -0.02 4.38 5.39
C VAL A 122 0.13 3.03 6.06
N VAL A 123 0.55 2.05 5.29
CA VAL A 123 0.79 0.69 5.76
C VAL A 123 2.28 0.51 5.99
N LEU A 124 2.62 0.05 7.18
CA LEU A 124 3.98 -0.22 7.58
C LEU A 124 4.14 -1.73 7.75
N ASP A 125 5.15 -2.30 7.12
CA ASP A 125 5.45 -3.71 7.30
C ASP A 125 6.93 -3.95 7.65
N ALA A 126 7.22 -5.13 8.18
CA ALA A 126 8.56 -5.56 8.53
C ALA A 126 8.69 -7.09 8.44
N PRO A 127 9.90 -7.62 8.21
CA PRO A 127 10.15 -9.04 8.23
C PRO A 127 9.69 -9.71 9.51
N HIS A 128 9.21 -10.94 9.39
CA HIS A 128 8.98 -11.82 10.53
C HIS A 128 10.27 -12.49 11.00
N ALA A 129 11.11 -12.89 10.05
CA ALA A 129 12.35 -13.60 10.30
C ALA A 129 13.47 -13.17 9.37
N ALA A 130 14.71 -13.37 9.81
CA ALA A 130 15.88 -13.16 8.96
C ALA A 130 15.83 -14.08 7.73
N GLY A 131 16.10 -13.50 6.55
CA GLY A 131 16.11 -14.21 5.28
C GLY A 131 14.72 -14.54 4.71
N ASP A 132 13.62 -14.12 5.34
CA ASP A 132 12.29 -14.23 4.74
C ASP A 132 12.14 -13.28 3.53
N GLN A 133 11.03 -13.37 2.81
CA GLN A 133 10.82 -12.61 1.58
C GLN A 133 10.86 -11.10 1.84
N LYS A 134 10.30 -10.61 2.97
CA LYS A 134 10.34 -9.19 3.32
C LYS A 134 11.75 -8.72 3.72
N ASN A 135 12.51 -9.58 4.39
CA ASN A 135 13.91 -9.27 4.72
C ASN A 135 14.75 -9.12 3.44
N ARG A 136 14.61 -10.05 2.49
CA ARG A 136 15.29 -9.94 1.18
C ARG A 136 14.90 -8.66 0.43
N PHE A 137 13.61 -8.35 0.35
CA PHE A 137 13.13 -7.12 -0.27
C PHE A 137 13.75 -5.87 0.39
N GLN A 138 13.76 -5.82 1.71
CA GLN A 138 14.30 -4.69 2.46
C GLN A 138 15.83 -4.55 2.27
N GLU A 139 16.57 -5.65 2.23
CA GLU A 139 18.01 -5.63 1.97
C GLU A 139 18.35 -5.13 0.56
N GLU A 140 17.54 -5.48 -0.44
CA GLU A 140 17.72 -5.02 -1.83
C GLU A 140 17.34 -3.54 -2.01
N ARG A 141 16.31 -3.06 -1.34
CA ARG A 141 15.73 -1.72 -1.54
C ARG A 141 16.19 -0.67 -0.55
N GLY A 142 16.74 -1.09 0.58
CA GLY A 142 17.22 -0.21 1.64
C GLY A 142 16.17 0.19 2.68
N LEU A 143 16.53 1.12 3.54
CA LEU A 143 15.72 1.56 4.68
C LEU A 143 14.45 2.28 4.19
N ALA A 144 13.31 1.94 4.79
CA ALA A 144 11.99 2.51 4.48
C ALA A 144 11.63 2.40 2.98
N ALA A 145 11.86 1.22 2.39
CA ALA A 145 11.57 0.98 0.99
C ALA A 145 10.07 1.00 0.70
N VAL A 146 9.67 1.66 -0.38
CA VAL A 146 8.29 1.62 -0.88
C VAL A 146 8.05 0.25 -1.52
N HIS A 147 7.21 -0.56 -0.87
CA HIS A 147 6.88 -1.90 -1.38
C HIS A 147 5.92 -1.82 -2.56
N HIS A 148 4.77 -1.22 -2.34
CA HIS A 148 3.79 -0.95 -3.39
C HIS A 148 2.97 0.31 -3.07
N ILE A 149 2.29 0.79 -4.09
CA ILE A 149 1.32 1.88 -3.97
C ILE A 149 0.00 1.38 -4.52
N ALA A 150 -1.05 1.51 -3.72
CA ALA A 150 -2.41 1.18 -4.12
C ALA A 150 -3.11 2.41 -4.68
N ILE A 151 -3.60 2.29 -5.89
CA ILE A 151 -4.29 3.32 -6.65
C ILE A 151 -5.78 3.03 -6.60
N ARG A 152 -6.55 3.97 -6.08
CA ARG A 152 -8.02 3.86 -6.05
C ARG A 152 -8.58 4.05 -7.44
N VAL A 153 -9.38 3.09 -7.89
CA VAL A 153 -9.99 3.09 -9.22
C VAL A 153 -11.49 2.76 -9.13
N GLU A 154 -12.25 3.20 -10.14
CA GLU A 154 -13.67 2.85 -10.25
C GLU A 154 -13.88 1.46 -10.87
N ASN A 155 -12.93 0.99 -11.68
CA ASN A 155 -12.97 -0.33 -12.31
C ASN A 155 -11.54 -0.82 -12.56
N VAL A 156 -11.16 -1.92 -11.94
CA VAL A 156 -9.78 -2.47 -12.00
C VAL A 156 -9.38 -2.94 -13.40
N GLN A 157 -10.32 -3.49 -14.20
CA GLN A 157 -10.02 -3.97 -15.56
C GLN A 157 -9.68 -2.82 -16.50
N ASN A 158 -10.47 -1.74 -16.44
CA ASN A 158 -10.24 -0.56 -17.26
C ASN A 158 -8.93 0.12 -16.88
N ALA A 159 -8.68 0.28 -15.58
CA ALA A 159 -7.44 0.84 -15.08
C ALA A 159 -6.22 -0.01 -15.45
N ALA A 160 -6.32 -1.34 -15.36
CA ALA A 160 -5.23 -2.24 -15.72
C ALA A 160 -4.79 -2.05 -17.18
N THR A 161 -5.70 -1.76 -18.10
CA THR A 161 -5.35 -1.48 -19.49
C THR A 161 -4.44 -0.26 -19.63
N ILE A 162 -4.68 0.80 -18.84
CA ILE A 162 -3.83 2.00 -18.84
C ILE A 162 -2.42 1.64 -18.36
N TRP A 163 -2.32 0.90 -17.25
CA TRP A 163 -1.03 0.54 -16.66
C TRP A 163 -0.26 -0.50 -17.49
N GLN A 164 -0.94 -1.41 -18.18
CA GLN A 164 -0.30 -2.32 -19.12
C GLN A 164 0.34 -1.57 -20.28
N ASN A 165 -0.28 -0.49 -20.78
CA ASN A 165 0.32 0.38 -21.81
C ASN A 165 1.57 1.10 -21.30
N LYS A 166 1.76 1.21 -19.98
CA LYS A 166 2.97 1.72 -19.31
C LYS A 166 3.95 0.61 -18.91
N ASN A 167 3.81 -0.56 -19.51
CA ASN A 167 4.68 -1.71 -19.30
C ASN A 167 4.60 -2.35 -17.91
N PHE A 168 3.51 -2.14 -17.18
CA PHE A 168 3.18 -2.92 -16.00
C PHE A 168 2.47 -4.21 -16.39
N LYS A 169 2.90 -5.34 -15.87
CA LYS A 169 2.31 -6.66 -16.14
C LYS A 169 1.53 -7.15 -14.93
N PRO A 170 0.33 -7.71 -15.11
CA PRO A 170 -0.39 -8.35 -14.03
C PRO A 170 0.41 -9.46 -13.36
N MET A 171 0.37 -9.54 -12.04
CA MET A 171 1.00 -10.57 -11.22
C MET A 171 0.09 -11.78 -11.00
N SER A 172 -1.13 -11.74 -11.52
CA SER A 172 -2.10 -12.84 -11.52
C SER A 172 -2.95 -12.78 -12.80
N ASP A 173 -3.55 -13.91 -13.18
CA ASP A 173 -4.36 -14.03 -14.40
C ASP A 173 -5.61 -13.15 -14.40
N ARG A 174 -6.07 -12.75 -13.22
CA ARG A 174 -7.28 -11.94 -13.06
C ARG A 174 -7.22 -11.12 -11.78
N ALA A 175 -8.03 -10.06 -11.75
CA ALA A 175 -8.32 -9.33 -10.52
C ALA A 175 -8.96 -10.25 -9.46
N LEU A 176 -8.65 -10.02 -8.21
CA LEU A 176 -9.09 -10.79 -7.06
C LEU A 176 -10.23 -10.02 -6.37
N ASP A 177 -11.43 -10.62 -6.35
CA ASP A 177 -12.61 -10.08 -5.67
C ASP A 177 -12.79 -10.76 -4.31
N TYR A 178 -12.85 -9.97 -3.26
CA TYR A 178 -13.02 -10.42 -1.87
C TYR A 178 -14.36 -9.97 -1.26
N GLY A 179 -15.26 -9.39 -2.08
CA GLY A 179 -16.57 -8.90 -1.65
C GLY A 179 -16.54 -7.50 -1.02
N SER A 180 -15.48 -7.15 -0.29
CA SER A 180 -15.27 -5.79 0.26
C SER A 180 -14.57 -4.86 -0.71
N LEU A 181 -13.73 -5.44 -1.55
CA LEU A 181 -12.95 -4.76 -2.58
C LEU A 181 -12.57 -5.75 -3.67
N THR A 182 -12.25 -5.22 -4.84
CA THR A 182 -11.55 -5.93 -5.91
C THR A 182 -10.18 -5.32 -6.07
N GLN A 183 -9.14 -6.15 -6.16
CA GLN A 183 -7.76 -5.72 -6.30
C GLN A 183 -7.05 -6.44 -7.44
N TRP A 184 -6.08 -5.77 -8.07
CA TRP A 184 -5.19 -6.37 -9.04
C TRP A 184 -3.79 -5.77 -8.93
N PHE A 185 -2.80 -6.62 -8.70
CA PHE A 185 -1.41 -6.23 -8.62
C PHE A 185 -0.74 -6.30 -9.98
N LEU A 186 -0.01 -5.26 -10.32
CA LEU A 186 0.77 -5.19 -11.54
C LEU A 186 2.21 -4.79 -11.18
N GLN A 187 3.17 -5.34 -11.90
CA GLN A 187 4.59 -5.08 -11.69
C GLN A 187 5.25 -4.59 -12.99
N ASN A 188 6.10 -3.57 -12.88
CA ASN A 188 6.91 -3.12 -14.00
C ASN A 188 8.23 -3.91 -14.10
N PRO A 189 9.01 -3.78 -15.19
CA PRO A 189 10.27 -4.50 -15.36
C PRO A 189 11.35 -4.18 -14.30
N ALA A 190 11.25 -3.06 -13.60
CA ALA A 190 12.15 -2.71 -12.50
C ALA A 190 11.74 -3.36 -11.17
N GLY A 191 10.60 -4.06 -11.13
CA GLY A 191 10.08 -4.71 -9.93
C GLY A 191 9.21 -3.79 -9.05
N GLN A 192 8.81 -2.61 -9.52
CA GLN A 192 7.84 -1.79 -8.79
C GLN A 192 6.45 -2.37 -8.93
N ILE A 193 5.81 -2.59 -7.78
CA ILE A 193 4.43 -3.06 -7.72
C ILE A 193 3.51 -1.85 -7.56
N ILE A 194 2.43 -1.83 -8.34
CA ILE A 194 1.22 -1.04 -8.10
C ILE A 194 0.05 -1.99 -7.83
N GLU A 195 -0.84 -1.55 -6.97
CA GLU A 195 -2.13 -2.20 -6.73
C GLU A 195 -3.24 -1.32 -7.30
N LEU A 196 -4.10 -1.89 -8.13
CA LEU A 196 -5.36 -1.26 -8.50
C LEU A 196 -6.42 -1.74 -7.53
N ILE A 197 -7.06 -0.82 -6.82
CA ILE A 197 -8.04 -1.16 -5.80
C ILE A 197 -9.39 -0.46 -6.06
N GLU A 198 -10.43 -1.29 -6.21
CA GLU A 198 -11.84 -0.88 -6.32
C GLU A 198 -12.55 -1.24 -5.02
N ARG A 199 -12.93 -0.22 -4.23
CA ARG A 199 -13.62 -0.44 -2.95
C ARG A 199 -15.12 -0.48 -3.16
N HIS A 200 -15.75 -1.55 -2.68
CA HIS A 200 -17.19 -1.74 -2.82
C HIS A 200 -17.96 -0.95 -1.76
N PRO A 201 -19.13 -0.37 -2.12
CA PRO A 201 -19.94 0.42 -1.20
C PRO A 201 -20.39 -0.38 0.04
N GLY A 202 -20.41 0.28 1.20
CA GLY A 202 -20.91 -0.30 2.45
C GLY A 202 -19.91 -1.19 3.20
N ASN A 203 -18.70 -1.34 2.71
CA ASN A 203 -17.66 -2.10 3.38
C ASN A 203 -16.60 -1.16 3.97
N ASN A 204 -16.43 -1.22 5.29
CA ASN A 204 -15.54 -0.33 6.05
C ASN A 204 -14.24 -1.03 6.50
N ALA A 205 -13.99 -2.27 6.05
CA ALA A 205 -12.76 -2.98 6.38
C ALA A 205 -11.58 -2.33 5.62
N THR A 206 -10.50 -2.05 6.32
CA THR A 206 -9.26 -1.58 5.71
C THR A 206 -8.66 -2.67 4.84
N PHE A 207 -8.37 -3.80 5.47
CA PHE A 207 -7.88 -5.02 4.81
C PHE A 207 -8.49 -6.23 5.50
N ASP A 208 -8.56 -7.34 4.78
CA ASP A 208 -8.84 -8.64 5.37
C ASP A 208 -7.70 -9.63 5.08
N CYS A 209 -7.73 -10.77 5.75
CA CYS A 209 -6.73 -11.80 5.59
C CYS A 209 -6.52 -12.26 4.15
N LYS A 210 -7.59 -12.35 3.38
CA LYS A 210 -7.53 -12.85 2.00
C LYS A 210 -6.89 -11.83 1.07
N ASN A 211 -7.10 -10.53 1.32
CA ASN A 211 -6.45 -9.45 0.56
C ASN A 211 -4.93 -9.56 0.69
N ILE A 212 -4.44 -9.61 1.94
CA ILE A 212 -3.01 -9.70 2.22
C ILE A 212 -2.43 -11.02 1.71
N ALA A 213 -3.10 -12.15 1.95
CA ALA A 213 -2.67 -13.44 1.44
C ALA A 213 -2.60 -13.47 -0.09
N GLY A 214 -3.56 -12.85 -0.78
CA GLY A 214 -3.59 -12.75 -2.23
C GLY A 214 -2.35 -12.03 -2.79
N LEU A 215 -1.98 -10.88 -2.20
CA LEU A 215 -0.73 -10.20 -2.54
C LEU A 215 0.47 -11.10 -2.30
N ARG A 216 0.61 -11.60 -1.07
CA ARG A 216 1.79 -12.37 -0.65
C ARG A 216 2.03 -13.62 -1.51
N LEU A 217 0.95 -14.29 -1.93
CA LEU A 217 1.05 -15.44 -2.84
C LEU A 217 1.37 -15.03 -4.28
N SER A 218 0.86 -13.88 -4.75
CA SER A 218 1.19 -13.39 -6.10
C SER A 218 2.66 -12.99 -6.26
N GLU A 219 3.32 -12.54 -5.18
CA GLU A 219 4.74 -12.17 -5.19
C GLU A 219 5.69 -13.36 -5.43
N ILE A 220 5.27 -14.60 -5.15
CA ILE A 220 6.07 -15.81 -5.39
C ILE A 220 5.66 -16.56 -6.67
N ALA A 221 4.60 -16.11 -7.34
CA ALA A 221 4.11 -16.71 -8.58
C ALA A 221 4.75 -16.10 -9.84
N VAL A 222 5.56 -15.05 -9.68
CA VAL A 222 6.19 -14.28 -10.77
C VAL A 222 7.60 -14.77 -11.06
#